data_574749f310e66abed23b1931b2b880d6
#
_entry.id   574749f310e66abed23b1931b2b880d6
#
_cell.length_a   1.000
_cell.length_b   1.000
_cell.length_c   1.000
_cell.angle_alpha   90.00
_cell.angle_beta   90.00
_cell.angle_gamma   90.00
#
_symmetry.space_group_name_H-M   'P 1'
#
loop_
_entity.id
_entity.type
_entity.pdbx_description
1 polymer ?
#
loop_
_entity_poly.entity_id
_entity_poly.type
_entity_poly.pdbx_seq_one_letter_code
_entity_poly.pdbx_strand_id
1 'polypeptide(L)'
;MSTAEMRAKLERAREAQARRFTAGDRMDCNARIPERRFRELCAMEAPAEALFLAALRSLKVSARARGHIVRLARTIADLEGSDRIAERHVAEAVGYRGRDSR
;
A
#
# COMPACT_ATOMS: atom_id res chain seq x y z
N MET A 1 -10.04 16.81 -9.08
CA MET A 1 -8.57 16.83 -9.22
C MET A 1 -8.20 17.13 -10.66
N SER A 2 -7.27 18.04 -10.87
CA SER A 2 -6.83 18.40 -12.22
C SER A 2 -5.87 17.36 -12.78
N THR A 3 -5.69 17.38 -14.10
CA THR A 3 -4.73 16.49 -14.77
C THR A 3 -3.31 16.75 -14.27
N ALA A 4 -2.96 18.02 -14.04
CA ALA A 4 -1.63 18.38 -13.54
C ALA A 4 -1.41 17.83 -12.14
N GLU A 5 -2.42 17.90 -11.27
CA GLU A 5 -2.33 17.36 -9.91
C GLU A 5 -2.19 15.84 -9.92
N MET A 6 -2.95 15.17 -10.79
CA MET A 6 -2.87 13.74 -10.94
C MET A 6 -1.49 13.30 -11.41
N ARG A 7 -0.94 14.02 -12.41
CA ARG A 7 0.40 13.74 -12.93
C ARG A 7 1.46 13.90 -11.83
N ALA A 8 1.36 14.96 -11.04
CA ALA A 8 2.30 15.21 -9.96
C ALA A 8 2.26 14.09 -8.92
N LYS A 9 1.07 13.60 -8.59
CA LYS A 9 0.94 12.48 -7.64
C LYS A 9 1.56 11.20 -8.20
N LEU A 10 1.32 10.92 -9.47
CA LEU A 10 1.90 9.73 -10.12
C LEU A 10 3.43 9.81 -10.17
N GLU A 11 3.98 10.98 -10.44
CA GLU A 11 5.42 11.17 -10.47
C GLU A 11 6.03 10.97 -9.09
N ARG A 12 5.40 11.51 -8.04
CA ARG A 12 5.87 11.30 -6.66
C ARG A 12 5.85 9.82 -6.28
N ALA A 13 4.81 9.11 -6.68
CA ALA A 13 4.72 7.67 -6.40
C ALA A 13 5.81 6.90 -7.12
N ARG A 14 6.10 7.24 -8.38
CA ARG A 14 7.17 6.60 -9.14
C ARG A 14 8.54 6.87 -8.52
N GLU A 15 8.77 8.10 -8.09
CA GLU A 15 10.03 8.47 -7.42
C GLU A 15 10.20 7.71 -6.12
N ALA A 16 9.13 7.58 -5.34
CA ALA A 16 9.16 6.84 -4.09
C ALA A 16 9.52 5.36 -4.35
N GLN A 17 8.93 4.76 -5.37
CA GLN A 17 9.23 3.37 -5.74
C GLN A 17 10.65 3.22 -6.27
N ALA A 18 11.12 4.18 -7.05
CA ALA A 18 12.49 4.17 -7.55
C ALA A 18 13.51 4.21 -6.41
N ARG A 19 13.24 4.99 -5.38
CA ARG A 19 14.11 5.04 -4.20
C ARG A 19 14.02 3.77 -3.37
N ARG A 20 12.85 3.16 -3.33
CA ARG A 20 12.60 1.94 -2.54
C ARG A 20 13.29 0.73 -3.13
N PHE A 21 13.30 0.61 -4.45
CA PHE A 21 13.85 -0.55 -5.12
C PHE A 21 15.20 -0.22 -5.73
N THR A 22 16.25 -0.80 -5.15
CA THR A 22 17.61 -0.57 -5.62
C THR A 22 17.98 -1.55 -6.74
N ALA A 23 19.13 -1.33 -7.36
CA ALA A 23 19.59 -2.14 -8.48
C ALA A 23 19.73 -3.63 -8.15
N GLY A 24 19.92 -3.98 -6.88
CA GLY A 24 20.03 -5.38 -6.46
C GLY A 24 18.68 -6.08 -6.29
N ASP A 25 17.59 -5.33 -6.30
CA ASP A 25 16.25 -5.89 -6.13
C ASP A 25 15.72 -6.36 -7.48
N ARG A 26 14.97 -7.46 -7.45
CA ARG A 26 14.28 -7.95 -8.65
C ARG A 26 12.86 -7.39 -8.75
N MET A 27 12.55 -6.40 -7.92
CA MET A 27 11.26 -5.76 -7.88
C MET A 27 11.38 -4.37 -8.49
N ASP A 28 10.37 -3.95 -9.20
CA ASP A 28 10.31 -2.63 -9.81
C ASP A 28 9.02 -1.89 -9.45
N CYS A 29 8.13 -2.52 -8.70
CA CYS A 29 6.88 -1.90 -8.28
C CYS A 29 6.35 -2.54 -7.00
N ASN A 30 5.45 -1.83 -6.32
CA ASN A 30 4.89 -2.29 -5.05
C ASN A 30 4.13 -3.61 -5.17
N ALA A 31 3.53 -3.89 -6.33
CA ALA A 31 2.76 -5.11 -6.53
C ALA A 31 3.61 -6.38 -6.40
N ARG A 32 4.92 -6.26 -6.50
CA ARG A 32 5.84 -7.38 -6.43
C ARG A 32 6.56 -7.53 -5.09
N ILE A 33 6.26 -6.66 -4.11
CA ILE A 33 6.88 -6.75 -2.80
C ILE A 33 6.48 -8.08 -2.13
N PRO A 34 7.44 -8.95 -1.78
CA PRO A 34 7.11 -10.19 -1.07
C PRO A 34 6.77 -9.91 0.40
N GLU A 35 5.95 -10.77 0.99
CA GLU A 35 5.50 -10.59 2.37
C GLU A 35 6.65 -10.47 3.37
N ARG A 36 7.75 -11.19 3.13
CA ARG A 36 8.91 -11.14 4.03
C ARG A 36 9.53 -9.75 4.14
N ARG A 37 9.22 -8.86 3.19
CA ARG A 37 9.75 -7.49 3.18
C ARG A 37 8.72 -6.43 3.56
N PHE A 38 7.52 -6.84 3.96
CA PHE A 38 6.46 -5.87 4.31
C PHE A 38 6.86 -4.99 5.49
N ARG A 39 7.50 -5.57 6.51
CA ARG A 39 7.89 -4.81 7.70
C ARG A 39 8.86 -3.69 7.33
N GLU A 40 9.74 -3.95 6.39
CA GLU A 40 10.76 -3.00 5.94
C GLU A 40 10.18 -1.97 4.96
N LEU A 41 9.48 -2.44 3.93
CA LEU A 41 9.08 -1.59 2.81
C LEU A 41 7.67 -1.03 2.94
N CYS A 42 6.82 -1.65 3.75
CA CYS A 42 5.43 -1.27 3.93
C CYS A 42 5.14 -0.99 5.40
N ALA A 43 6.02 -0.22 6.06
CA ALA A 43 5.86 0.10 7.46
C ALA A 43 4.57 0.89 7.69
N MET A 44 3.80 0.46 8.68
CA MET A 44 2.52 1.09 9.04
C MET A 44 2.65 1.87 10.34
N GLU A 45 1.96 3.00 10.41
CA GLU A 45 1.78 3.69 11.68
C GLU A 45 0.89 2.84 12.59
N ALA A 46 1.00 3.04 13.90
CA ALA A 46 0.26 2.23 14.86
C ALA A 46 -1.26 2.18 14.60
N PRO A 47 -1.94 3.30 14.33
CA PRO A 47 -3.37 3.26 14.00
C PRO A 47 -3.66 2.48 12.71
N ALA A 48 -2.75 2.54 11.73
CA ALA A 48 -2.89 1.79 10.47
C ALA A 48 -2.82 0.29 10.73
N GLU A 49 -1.86 -0.13 11.54
CA GLU A 49 -1.69 -1.53 11.87
C GLU A 49 -2.90 -2.06 12.63
N ALA A 50 -3.41 -1.28 13.58
CA ALA A 50 -4.59 -1.67 14.35
C ALA A 50 -5.81 -1.85 13.43
N LEU A 51 -6.02 -0.94 12.51
CA LEU A 51 -7.13 -1.04 11.56
C LEU A 51 -6.96 -2.24 10.63
N PHE A 52 -5.74 -2.48 10.16
CA PHE A 52 -5.44 -3.61 9.30
C PHE A 52 -5.77 -4.95 9.99
N LEU A 53 -5.32 -5.12 11.23
CA LEU A 53 -5.58 -6.34 11.99
C LEU A 53 -7.07 -6.52 12.27
N ALA A 54 -7.78 -5.44 12.58
CA ALA A 54 -9.23 -5.50 12.80
C ALA A 54 -9.96 -5.91 11.52
N ALA A 55 -9.54 -5.37 10.37
CA ALA A 55 -10.13 -5.72 9.09
C ALA A 55 -9.91 -7.18 8.72
N LEU A 56 -8.71 -7.71 9.01
CA LEU A 56 -8.41 -9.11 8.73
C LEU A 56 -9.36 -10.04 9.50
N ARG A 57 -9.62 -9.72 10.76
CA ARG A 57 -10.53 -10.50 11.59
C ARG A 57 -11.97 -10.39 11.12
N SER A 58 -12.40 -9.18 10.82
CA SER A 58 -13.78 -8.88 10.45
C SER A 58 -14.17 -9.46 9.07
N LEU A 59 -13.26 -9.41 8.12
CA LEU A 59 -13.55 -9.79 6.73
C LEU A 59 -13.11 -11.22 6.39
N LYS A 60 -12.50 -11.91 7.32
CA LYS A 60 -11.98 -13.28 7.11
C LYS A 60 -11.13 -13.36 5.84
N VAL A 61 -10.19 -12.46 5.72
CA VAL A 61 -9.36 -12.28 4.53
C VAL A 61 -8.35 -13.41 4.38
N SER A 62 -8.21 -13.95 3.17
CA SER A 62 -7.20 -14.97 2.88
C SER A 62 -5.79 -14.38 2.94
N ALA A 63 -4.77 -15.24 3.04
CA ALA A 63 -3.38 -14.79 3.04
C ALA A 63 -3.03 -13.99 1.80
N ARG A 64 -3.52 -14.44 0.64
CA ARG A 64 -3.28 -13.74 -0.63
C ARG A 64 -3.92 -12.35 -0.64
N ALA A 65 -5.16 -12.26 -0.19
CA ALA A 65 -5.87 -10.98 -0.14
C ALA A 65 -5.24 -10.04 0.87
N ARG A 66 -4.72 -10.57 1.98
CA ARG A 66 -4.00 -9.78 2.99
C ARG A 66 -2.79 -9.09 2.37
N GLY A 67 -1.97 -9.85 1.63
CA GLY A 67 -0.81 -9.27 0.95
C GLY A 67 -1.21 -8.21 -0.07
N HIS A 68 -2.30 -8.44 -0.79
CA HIS A 68 -2.81 -7.50 -1.76
C HIS A 68 -3.20 -6.16 -1.11
N ILE A 69 -3.86 -6.23 0.05
CA ILE A 69 -4.25 -5.02 0.80
C ILE A 69 -3.01 -4.21 1.21
N VAL A 70 -1.97 -4.88 1.71
CA VAL A 70 -0.74 -4.20 2.13
C VAL A 70 -0.07 -3.49 0.95
N ARG A 71 0.05 -4.17 -0.18
CA ARG A 71 0.69 -3.59 -1.37
C ARG A 71 -0.11 -2.42 -1.91
N LEU A 72 -1.43 -2.53 -1.90
CA LEU A 72 -2.30 -1.44 -2.35
C LEU A 72 -2.20 -0.24 -1.42
N ALA A 73 -2.20 -0.47 -0.10
CA ALA A 73 -2.04 0.60 0.88
C ALA A 73 -0.69 1.32 0.69
N ARG A 74 0.38 0.58 0.38
CA ARG A 74 1.69 1.17 0.08
C ARG A 74 1.61 2.10 -1.13
N THR A 75 0.93 1.66 -2.17
CA THR A 75 0.76 2.46 -3.38
C THR A 75 -0.07 3.72 -3.12
N ILE A 76 -1.14 3.60 -2.35
CA ILE A 76 -1.99 4.75 -1.99
C ILE A 76 -1.16 5.77 -1.19
N ALA A 77 -0.35 5.29 -0.24
CA ALA A 77 0.52 6.16 0.54
C ALA A 77 1.55 6.86 -0.35
N ASP A 78 2.11 6.16 -1.32
CA ASP A 78 3.07 6.75 -2.27
C ASP A 78 2.43 7.87 -3.08
N LEU A 79 1.19 7.67 -3.55
CA LEU A 79 0.47 8.70 -4.30
C LEU A 79 0.23 9.96 -3.46
N GLU A 80 0.10 9.80 -2.16
CA GLU A 80 -0.08 10.91 -1.23
C GLU A 80 1.24 11.53 -0.80
N GLY A 81 2.34 10.85 -1.07
CA GLY A 81 3.67 11.32 -0.67
C GLY A 81 4.02 10.97 0.77
N SER A 82 3.39 9.95 1.32
CA SER A 82 3.61 9.54 2.71
C SER A 82 4.69 8.45 2.80
N ASP A 83 5.66 8.63 3.71
CA ASP A 83 6.72 7.66 3.92
C ASP A 83 6.22 6.38 4.58
N ARG A 84 5.24 6.50 5.47
CA ARG A 84 4.65 5.37 6.18
C ARG A 84 3.18 5.24 5.81
N ILE A 85 2.67 4.02 5.91
CA ILE A 85 1.27 3.77 5.65
C ILE A 85 0.45 4.23 6.86
N ALA A 86 -0.45 5.18 6.64
CA ALA A 86 -1.32 5.72 7.66
C ALA A 86 -2.67 4.99 7.65
N GLU A 87 -3.45 5.20 8.71
CA GLU A 87 -4.76 4.59 8.85
C GLU A 87 -5.66 4.82 7.64
N ARG A 88 -5.67 6.04 7.11
CA ARG A 88 -6.50 6.38 5.95
C ARG A 88 -6.12 5.59 4.70
N HIS A 89 -4.85 5.23 4.56
CA HIS A 89 -4.39 4.43 3.43
C HIS A 89 -4.90 2.99 3.52
N VAL A 90 -4.86 2.43 4.72
CA VAL A 90 -5.40 1.09 4.97
C VAL A 90 -6.91 1.08 4.76
N ALA A 91 -7.62 2.10 5.27
CA ALA A 91 -9.07 2.19 5.11
C ALA A 91 -9.46 2.21 3.64
N GLU A 92 -8.74 2.96 2.82
CA GLU A 92 -9.01 3.03 1.39
C GLU A 92 -8.73 1.69 0.70
N ALA A 93 -7.61 1.05 1.04
CA ALA A 93 -7.26 -0.25 0.46
C ALA A 93 -8.31 -1.32 0.80
N VAL A 94 -8.77 -1.34 2.05
CA VAL A 94 -9.81 -2.27 2.49
C VAL A 94 -11.12 -1.99 1.77
N GLY A 95 -11.43 -0.72 1.53
CA GLY A 95 -12.62 -0.32 0.79
C GLY A 95 -12.65 -0.88 -0.63
N TYR A 96 -11.53 -0.85 -1.32
CA TYR A 96 -11.41 -1.45 -2.65
C TYR A 96 -11.60 -2.96 -2.59
N ARG A 97 -11.04 -3.62 -1.59
CA ARG A 97 -11.21 -5.05 -1.41
C ARG A 97 -12.68 -5.42 -1.24
N GLY A 98 -13.42 -4.63 -0.47
CA GLY A 98 -14.85 -4.84 -0.26
C GLY A 98 -15.65 -4.78 -1.56
N ARG A 99 -15.28 -3.88 -2.47
CA ARG A 99 -15.94 -3.78 -3.77
C ARG A 99 -15.62 -4.96 -4.66
N ASP A 100 -14.39 -5.44 -4.62
CA ASP A 100 -13.94 -6.55 -5.45
C ASP A 100 -14.51 -7.89 -5.00
N SER A 101 -15.02 -7.97 -3.79
CA SER A 101 -15.53 -9.21 -3.20
C SER A 101 -16.90 -9.64 -3.74
N ARG A 102 -17.49 -8.88 -4.60
CA ARG A 102 -18.82 -9.19 -5.14
C ARG A 102 -18.82 -10.36 -6.10
#